data_cea975340fe5da65f7088f5f28ffbca6
#
_entry.id   cea975340fe5da65f7088f5f28ffbca6
#
_cell.length_a   1.000
_cell.length_b   1.000
_cell.length_c   1.000
_cell.angle_alpha   90.00
_cell.angle_beta   90.00
_cell.angle_gamma   90.00
#
_symmetry.space_group_name_H-M   'P 1'
#
loop_
_entity.id
_entity.type
_entity.pdbx_description
1 polymer ?
#
loop_
_entity_poly.entity_id
_entity_poly.type
_entity_poly.pdbx_seq_one_letter_code
_entity_poly.pdbx_strand_id
1 'polypeptide(L)'
;RIMTICENYPKPALDCAMNFLSTHDTERGITAIAGEPANGRDRYWQSKRMIPGDRIDDALRRVLLAYAMLYTLPGVPCVYYGDEIGMQGYRDPLNRAYFDWNSTERRLRVPLSNLARLRRSCDAFDGGSMELVEASADVLHYRRVGKEQSAEIILNNGPHLIVRTAFGKQTEVNPGGFTILVEDNQPQHVGYFKYY
;
A
#
# COMPACT_ATOMS: atom_id res chain seq x y z
N ARG A 1 1.66 -4.06 -15.86
CA ARG A 1 0.94 -2.78 -16.06
C ARG A 1 1.65 -1.60 -15.38
N ILE A 2 2.08 -1.68 -14.10
CA ILE A 2 2.79 -0.57 -13.43
C ILE A 2 4.05 -0.18 -14.21
N MET A 3 4.92 -1.15 -14.54
CA MET A 3 6.12 -0.90 -15.34
C MET A 3 5.80 -0.27 -16.69
N THR A 4 4.75 -0.74 -17.36
CA THR A 4 4.28 -0.16 -18.63
C THR A 4 3.90 1.33 -18.48
N ILE A 5 3.29 1.70 -17.35
CA ILE A 5 2.99 3.10 -17.05
C ILE A 5 4.29 3.87 -16.83
N CYS A 6 5.22 3.34 -16.02
CA CYS A 6 6.51 3.97 -15.74
C CYS A 6 7.34 4.19 -17.01
N GLU A 7 7.23 3.30 -17.99
CA GLU A 7 7.96 3.36 -19.28
C GLU A 7 7.33 4.33 -20.28
N ASN A 8 5.99 4.46 -20.27
CA ASN A 8 5.26 5.20 -21.30
C ASN A 8 4.93 6.65 -20.92
N TYR A 9 5.00 7.00 -19.64
CA TYR A 9 4.74 8.37 -19.20
C TYR A 9 6.04 9.14 -18.98
N PRO A 10 6.12 10.41 -19.39
CA PRO A 10 7.23 11.27 -19.02
C PRO A 10 7.41 11.32 -17.51
N LYS A 11 8.67 11.20 -17.05
CA LYS A 11 8.98 11.15 -15.62
C LYS A 11 8.34 12.28 -14.80
N PRO A 12 8.36 13.57 -15.20
CA PRO A 12 7.72 14.63 -14.43
C PRO A 12 6.20 14.44 -14.27
N ALA A 13 5.51 13.88 -15.27
CA ALA A 13 4.08 13.57 -15.19
C ALA A 13 3.84 12.37 -14.25
N LEU A 14 4.68 11.37 -14.34
CA LEU A 14 4.62 10.19 -13.46
C LEU A 14 4.84 10.57 -11.99
N ASP A 15 5.82 11.42 -11.71
CA ASP A 15 6.16 11.88 -10.36
C ASP A 15 5.02 12.71 -9.71
N CYS A 16 4.19 13.36 -10.54
CA CYS A 16 3.02 14.12 -10.09
C CYS A 16 1.71 13.32 -10.12
N ALA A 17 1.72 12.07 -10.62
CA ALA A 17 0.52 11.25 -10.70
C ALA A 17 -0.01 10.90 -9.30
N MET A 18 -1.29 11.18 -9.04
CA MET A 18 -1.91 10.86 -7.77
C MET A 18 -2.32 9.38 -7.72
N ASN A 19 -1.73 8.64 -6.80
CA ASN A 19 -2.03 7.24 -6.53
C ASN A 19 -3.04 7.12 -5.40
N PHE A 20 -4.09 6.32 -5.59
CA PHE A 20 -5.12 6.10 -4.57
C PHE A 20 -5.70 4.67 -4.65
N LEU A 21 -6.19 4.15 -3.54
CA LEU A 21 -6.94 2.89 -3.48
C LEU A 21 -8.44 3.11 -3.58
N SER A 22 -8.92 4.22 -3.03
CA SER A 22 -10.33 4.60 -3.03
C SER A 22 -10.52 6.10 -3.20
N THR A 23 -11.69 6.47 -3.72
CA THR A 23 -12.09 7.87 -3.94
C THR A 23 -13.58 8.02 -3.65
N HIS A 24 -14.11 9.22 -3.83
CA HIS A 24 -15.55 9.48 -3.77
C HIS A 24 -16.37 8.77 -4.88
N ASP A 25 -15.73 8.29 -5.95
CA ASP A 25 -16.39 7.59 -7.07
C ASP A 25 -16.25 6.07 -7.03
N THR A 26 -15.36 5.56 -6.16
CA THR A 26 -15.08 4.12 -6.05
C THR A 26 -15.58 3.56 -4.72
N GLU A 27 -15.60 2.25 -4.59
CA GLU A 27 -15.78 1.60 -3.31
C GLU A 27 -14.62 1.95 -2.35
N ARG A 28 -14.88 1.92 -1.05
CA ARG A 28 -13.81 2.03 -0.03
C ARG A 28 -12.77 0.94 -0.24
N GLY A 29 -11.49 1.26 -0.07
CA GLY A 29 -10.38 0.34 -0.32
C GLY A 29 -10.54 -1.01 0.39
N ILE A 30 -10.95 -0.99 1.66
CA ILE A 30 -11.19 -2.21 2.42
C ILE A 30 -12.36 -3.04 1.86
N THR A 31 -13.42 -2.38 1.39
CA THR A 31 -14.58 -3.06 0.78
C THR A 31 -14.20 -3.67 -0.56
N ALA A 32 -13.46 -2.94 -1.39
CA ALA A 32 -13.00 -3.43 -2.70
C ALA A 32 -12.03 -4.62 -2.59
N ILE A 33 -11.16 -4.63 -1.57
CA ILE A 33 -10.11 -5.64 -1.40
C ILE A 33 -10.65 -6.91 -0.70
N ALA A 34 -11.54 -6.76 0.27
CA ALA A 34 -11.94 -7.86 1.16
C ALA A 34 -13.45 -8.02 1.36
N GLY A 35 -14.25 -7.09 0.85
CA GLY A 35 -15.71 -7.17 0.90
C GLY A 35 -16.29 -8.22 -0.06
N GLU A 36 -17.57 -8.53 0.11
CA GLU A 36 -18.30 -9.36 -0.83
C GLU A 36 -18.56 -8.56 -2.12
N PRO A 37 -18.18 -9.05 -3.32
CA PRO A 37 -18.43 -8.31 -4.56
C PRO A 37 -19.92 -8.02 -4.79
N ALA A 38 -20.25 -6.79 -5.17
CA ALA A 38 -21.66 -6.38 -5.38
C ALA A 38 -22.34 -7.14 -6.51
N ASN A 39 -21.62 -7.49 -7.59
CA ASN A 39 -22.11 -8.30 -8.71
C ASN A 39 -23.48 -7.84 -9.26
N GLY A 40 -23.69 -6.53 -9.38
CA GLY A 40 -24.95 -5.95 -9.86
C GLY A 40 -26.07 -5.88 -8.82
N ARG A 41 -25.85 -6.28 -7.59
CA ARG A 41 -26.85 -6.19 -6.50
C ARG A 41 -27.15 -4.73 -6.18
N ASP A 42 -28.38 -4.49 -5.73
CA ASP A 42 -28.90 -3.15 -5.48
C ASP A 42 -28.25 -2.45 -4.27
N ARG A 43 -28.56 -1.17 -4.12
CA ARG A 43 -28.02 -0.34 -3.04
C ARG A 43 -28.53 -0.74 -1.65
N TYR A 44 -29.74 -1.31 -1.57
CA TYR A 44 -30.27 -1.81 -0.30
C TYR A 44 -29.43 -2.99 0.19
N TRP A 45 -29.14 -3.95 -0.68
CA TRP A 45 -28.24 -5.05 -0.35
C TRP A 45 -26.85 -4.54 0.05
N GLN A 46 -26.26 -3.65 -0.73
CA GLN A 46 -24.94 -3.07 -0.47
C GLN A 46 -24.90 -2.34 0.89
N SER A 47 -25.96 -1.61 1.26
CA SER A 47 -26.02 -0.87 2.52
C SER A 47 -26.06 -1.77 3.77
N LYS A 48 -26.38 -3.04 3.62
CA LYS A 48 -26.43 -4.03 4.71
C LYS A 48 -25.20 -4.93 4.77
N ARG A 49 -24.24 -4.74 3.87
CA ARG A 49 -23.04 -5.58 3.79
C ARG A 49 -21.85 -4.89 4.41
N MET A 50 -21.30 -5.56 5.41
CA MET A 50 -20.03 -5.22 6.06
C MET A 50 -19.15 -6.46 6.10
N ILE A 51 -17.86 -6.26 6.14
CA ILE A 51 -16.91 -7.36 6.35
C ILE A 51 -17.17 -7.91 7.76
N PRO A 52 -17.39 -9.24 7.91
CA PRO A 52 -17.60 -9.86 9.21
C PRO A 52 -16.42 -9.63 10.17
N GLY A 53 -16.72 -9.54 11.46
CA GLY A 53 -15.72 -9.22 12.49
C GLY A 53 -14.55 -10.20 12.55
N ASP A 54 -14.79 -11.47 12.29
CA ASP A 54 -13.77 -12.54 12.21
C ASP A 54 -12.84 -12.42 10.98
N ARG A 55 -13.24 -11.63 9.97
CA ARG A 55 -12.45 -11.38 8.75
C ARG A 55 -11.82 -9.99 8.71
N ILE A 56 -12.11 -9.13 9.68
CA ILE A 56 -11.65 -7.73 9.63
C ILE A 56 -10.14 -7.62 9.75
N ASP A 57 -9.48 -8.47 10.52
CA ASP A 57 -8.03 -8.47 10.69
C ASP A 57 -7.30 -8.80 9.39
N ASP A 58 -7.78 -9.81 8.65
CA ASP A 58 -7.25 -10.13 7.33
C ASP A 58 -7.52 -9.01 6.32
N ALA A 59 -8.71 -8.41 6.36
CA ALA A 59 -9.06 -7.28 5.50
C ALA A 59 -8.14 -6.08 5.72
N LEU A 60 -7.90 -5.68 6.96
CA LEU A 60 -7.02 -4.56 7.30
C LEU A 60 -5.56 -4.85 6.91
N ARG A 61 -5.10 -6.08 7.09
CA ARG A 61 -3.76 -6.52 6.67
C ARG A 61 -3.58 -6.39 5.16
N ARG A 62 -4.55 -6.84 4.35
CA ARG A 62 -4.52 -6.70 2.89
C ARG A 62 -4.55 -5.25 2.43
N VAL A 63 -5.34 -4.42 3.09
CA VAL A 63 -5.38 -2.97 2.83
C VAL A 63 -4.04 -2.33 3.15
N LEU A 64 -3.43 -2.69 4.27
CA LEU A 64 -2.12 -2.19 4.64
C LEU A 64 -1.04 -2.57 3.62
N LEU A 65 -1.07 -3.82 3.12
CA LEU A 65 -0.18 -4.28 2.07
C LEU A 65 -0.35 -3.44 0.79
N ALA A 66 -1.59 -3.16 0.39
CA ALA A 66 -1.89 -2.31 -0.76
C ALA A 66 -1.40 -0.86 -0.55
N TYR A 67 -1.55 -0.30 0.66
CA TYR A 67 -1.00 1.01 0.99
C TYR A 67 0.53 1.02 1.04
N ALA A 68 1.17 -0.04 1.52
CA ALA A 68 2.63 -0.14 1.48
C ALA A 68 3.15 -0.03 0.03
N MET A 69 2.50 -0.71 -0.90
CA MET A 69 2.76 -0.56 -2.33
C MET A 69 2.50 0.88 -2.80
N LEU A 70 1.33 1.43 -2.51
CA LEU A 70 0.92 2.77 -2.94
C LEU A 70 1.89 3.87 -2.47
N TYR A 71 2.36 3.79 -1.24
CA TYR A 71 3.31 4.75 -0.67
C TYR A 71 4.72 4.65 -1.26
N THR A 72 5.07 3.53 -1.86
CA THR A 72 6.42 3.27 -2.38
C THR A 72 6.52 3.31 -3.90
N LEU A 73 5.39 3.34 -4.62
CA LEU A 73 5.33 3.55 -6.07
C LEU A 73 5.74 4.99 -6.46
N PRO A 74 6.17 5.21 -7.74
CA PRO A 74 6.25 6.55 -8.31
C PRO A 74 4.91 7.29 -8.24
N GLY A 75 4.94 8.62 -8.13
CA GLY A 75 3.75 9.45 -7.98
C GLY A 75 3.49 9.86 -6.54
N VAL A 76 2.33 10.43 -6.26
CA VAL A 76 1.94 10.99 -4.97
C VAL A 76 0.87 10.13 -4.31
N PRO A 77 1.13 9.51 -3.14
CA PRO A 77 0.13 8.71 -2.45
C PRO A 77 -0.98 9.58 -1.88
N CYS A 78 -2.23 9.15 -2.09
CA CYS A 78 -3.40 9.80 -1.55
C CYS A 78 -4.23 8.80 -0.73
N VAL A 79 -4.58 9.18 0.50
CA VAL A 79 -5.47 8.41 1.37
C VAL A 79 -6.83 9.08 1.36
N TYR A 80 -7.85 8.36 0.94
CA TYR A 80 -9.22 8.86 1.02
C TYR A 80 -9.67 8.85 2.49
N TYR A 81 -10.31 9.94 2.94
CA TYR A 81 -10.71 10.10 4.35
C TYR A 81 -11.46 8.87 4.88
N GLY A 82 -11.10 8.41 6.07
CA GLY A 82 -11.70 7.25 6.71
C GLY A 82 -11.06 5.90 6.33
N ASP A 83 -10.27 5.82 5.27
CA ASP A 83 -9.54 4.59 4.95
C ASP A 83 -8.51 4.28 6.05
N GLU A 84 -7.92 5.30 6.67
CA GLU A 84 -6.96 5.18 7.77
C GLU A 84 -7.56 4.59 9.06
N ILE A 85 -8.89 4.56 9.16
CA ILE A 85 -9.63 3.92 10.24
C ILE A 85 -10.47 2.74 9.76
N GLY A 86 -10.23 2.25 8.53
CA GLY A 86 -10.90 1.08 7.99
C GLY A 86 -12.38 1.27 7.69
N MET A 87 -12.84 2.49 7.39
CA MET A 87 -14.23 2.73 6.99
C MET A 87 -14.60 1.89 5.78
N GLN A 88 -15.75 1.24 5.85
CA GLN A 88 -16.28 0.39 4.78
C GLN A 88 -17.38 1.13 4.01
N GLY A 89 -17.58 0.76 2.77
CA GLY A 89 -18.66 1.29 1.94
C GLY A 89 -18.51 0.90 0.48
N TYR A 90 -19.60 0.50 -0.12
CA TYR A 90 -19.71 0.33 -1.57
C TYR A 90 -19.77 1.70 -2.26
N ARG A 91 -19.98 1.72 -3.58
CA ARG A 91 -20.01 2.94 -4.37
C ARG A 91 -21.05 3.95 -3.88
N ASP A 92 -20.93 5.18 -4.37
CA ASP A 92 -21.80 6.30 -4.06
C ASP A 92 -23.29 5.91 -3.89
N PRO A 93 -23.93 6.34 -2.78
CA PRO A 93 -23.47 7.23 -1.72
C PRO A 93 -22.79 6.52 -0.53
N LEU A 94 -22.65 5.21 -0.55
CA LEU A 94 -22.24 4.39 0.62
C LEU A 94 -20.76 4.59 0.99
N ASN A 95 -19.92 4.98 0.04
CA ASN A 95 -18.52 5.32 0.27
C ASN A 95 -18.32 6.73 0.88
N ARG A 96 -19.37 7.55 0.96
CA ARG A 96 -19.31 8.95 1.39
C ARG A 96 -19.91 9.16 2.79
N ALA A 97 -19.92 8.10 3.62
CA ALA A 97 -20.35 8.23 5.02
C ALA A 97 -19.51 9.26 5.77
N TYR A 98 -20.10 9.91 6.78
CA TYR A 98 -19.37 10.83 7.65
C TYR A 98 -18.20 10.14 8.34
N PHE A 99 -17.12 10.90 8.56
CA PHE A 99 -15.95 10.38 9.27
C PHE A 99 -16.35 10.02 10.72
N ASP A 100 -16.00 8.80 11.13
CA ASP A 100 -16.22 8.35 12.50
C ASP A 100 -15.14 8.87 13.45
N TRP A 101 -15.41 10.02 14.06
CA TRP A 101 -14.50 10.66 15.01
C TRP A 101 -14.33 9.86 16.32
N ASN A 102 -15.26 8.95 16.63
CA ASN A 102 -15.21 8.10 17.82
C ASN A 102 -14.47 6.78 17.58
N SER A 103 -14.03 6.52 16.35
CA SER A 103 -13.31 5.29 16.03
C SER A 103 -12.05 5.15 16.87
N THR A 104 -11.90 3.98 17.48
CA THR A 104 -10.69 3.57 18.21
C THR A 104 -9.73 2.77 17.34
N GLU A 105 -10.06 2.55 16.07
CA GLU A 105 -9.24 1.77 15.14
C GLU A 105 -7.90 2.47 14.88
N ARG A 106 -6.82 1.73 15.08
CA ARG A 106 -5.44 2.24 14.94
C ARG A 106 -4.55 1.40 14.02
N ARG A 107 -5.02 0.20 13.63
CA ARG A 107 -4.23 -0.79 12.89
C ARG A 107 -3.78 -0.31 11.50
N LEU A 108 -4.52 0.60 10.88
CA LEU A 108 -4.08 1.28 9.65
C LEU A 108 -3.44 2.64 9.93
N ARG A 109 -4.02 3.43 10.82
CA ARG A 109 -3.60 4.81 11.07
C ARG A 109 -2.12 4.92 11.43
N VAL A 110 -1.63 4.08 12.35
CA VAL A 110 -0.23 4.13 12.79
C VAL A 110 0.71 3.68 11.68
N PRO A 111 0.52 2.51 11.04
CA PRO A 111 1.36 2.10 9.91
C PRO A 111 1.36 3.09 8.74
N LEU A 112 0.21 3.67 8.38
CA LEU A 112 0.13 4.69 7.31
C LEU A 112 0.93 5.95 7.67
N SER A 113 0.85 6.39 8.92
CA SER A 113 1.68 7.49 9.41
C SER A 113 3.19 7.19 9.30
N ASN A 114 3.57 5.95 9.60
CA ASN A 114 4.95 5.50 9.46
C ASN A 114 5.41 5.43 8.00
N LEU A 115 4.57 4.90 7.09
CA LEU A 115 4.83 4.91 5.65
C LEU A 115 4.99 6.35 5.11
N ALA A 116 4.15 7.28 5.58
CA ALA A 116 4.25 8.69 5.21
C ALA A 116 5.57 9.33 5.70
N ARG A 117 6.01 9.01 6.92
CA ARG A 117 7.32 9.48 7.43
C ARG A 117 8.47 8.89 6.62
N LEU A 118 8.47 7.57 6.41
CA LEU A 118 9.47 6.89 5.60
C LEU A 118 9.59 7.54 4.22
N ARG A 119 8.46 7.74 3.53
CA ARG A 119 8.46 8.37 2.21
C ARG A 119 9.08 9.77 2.21
N ARG A 120 8.83 10.55 3.25
CA ARG A 120 9.38 11.92 3.39
C ARG A 120 10.86 11.95 3.76
N SER A 121 11.38 10.89 4.37
CA SER A 121 12.78 10.80 4.83
C SER A 121 13.70 10.09 3.85
N CYS A 122 13.18 9.50 2.76
CA CYS A 122 13.96 8.74 1.79
C CYS A 122 13.77 9.33 0.39
N ASP A 123 14.85 9.86 -0.19
CA ASP A 123 14.83 10.49 -1.51
C ASP A 123 14.56 9.52 -2.66
N ALA A 124 14.73 8.21 -2.43
CA ALA A 124 14.34 7.18 -3.39
C ALA A 124 12.85 7.25 -3.76
N PHE A 125 11.99 7.77 -2.86
CA PHE A 125 10.57 7.95 -3.12
C PHE A 125 10.20 9.33 -3.68
N ASP A 126 11.14 10.27 -3.71
CA ASP A 126 10.98 11.59 -4.30
C ASP A 126 11.67 11.64 -5.66
N GLY A 127 10.94 11.23 -6.68
CA GLY A 127 11.44 11.22 -8.07
C GLY A 127 12.47 10.13 -8.39
N GLY A 128 12.73 9.17 -7.51
CA GLY A 128 13.62 8.05 -7.79
C GLY A 128 13.09 7.12 -8.89
N SER A 129 13.98 6.39 -9.58
CA SER A 129 13.59 5.38 -10.57
C SER A 129 12.97 4.15 -9.89
N MET A 130 12.32 3.30 -10.68
CA MET A 130 11.76 2.03 -10.23
C MET A 130 12.31 0.89 -11.05
N GLU A 131 12.82 -0.13 -10.38
CA GLU A 131 13.38 -1.34 -10.96
C GLU A 131 12.62 -2.55 -10.43
N LEU A 132 12.06 -3.36 -11.32
CA LEU A 132 11.38 -4.59 -10.95
C LEU A 132 12.40 -5.70 -10.73
N VAL A 133 12.37 -6.35 -9.56
CA VAL A 133 13.21 -7.50 -9.21
C VAL A 133 12.45 -8.80 -9.43
N GLU A 134 11.24 -8.91 -8.88
CA GLU A 134 10.38 -10.10 -8.99
C GLU A 134 8.91 -9.68 -9.03
N ALA A 135 8.11 -10.35 -9.87
CA ALA A 135 6.66 -10.26 -9.86
C ALA A 135 6.05 -11.64 -10.09
N SER A 136 5.31 -12.13 -9.12
CA SER A 136 4.55 -13.37 -9.19
C SER A 136 3.12 -13.15 -8.70
N ALA A 137 2.32 -14.21 -8.56
CA ALA A 137 0.99 -14.11 -7.99
C ALA A 137 0.99 -13.63 -6.52
N ASP A 138 2.00 -14.05 -5.77
CA ASP A 138 2.08 -13.85 -4.32
C ASP A 138 3.13 -12.82 -3.91
N VAL A 139 4.14 -12.57 -4.73
CA VAL A 139 5.29 -11.75 -4.36
C VAL A 139 5.50 -10.63 -5.37
N LEU A 140 5.67 -9.42 -4.84
CA LEU A 140 6.16 -8.29 -5.60
C LEU A 140 7.40 -7.73 -4.90
N HIS A 141 8.54 -7.79 -5.60
CA HIS A 141 9.82 -7.25 -5.13
C HIS A 141 10.33 -6.25 -6.17
N TYR A 142 10.58 -5.03 -5.74
CA TYR A 142 11.12 -3.97 -6.58
C TYR A 142 12.02 -3.04 -5.78
N ARG A 143 12.85 -2.30 -6.50
CA ARG A 143 13.76 -1.29 -5.96
C ARG A 143 13.32 0.10 -6.40
N ARG A 144 13.47 1.06 -5.50
CA ARG A 144 13.42 2.48 -5.80
C ARG A 144 14.84 3.02 -5.63
N VAL A 145 15.33 3.76 -6.63
CA VAL A 145 16.69 4.30 -6.62
C VAL A 145 16.62 5.82 -6.70
N GLY A 146 17.00 6.46 -5.61
CA GLY A 146 17.15 7.90 -5.50
C GLY A 146 18.59 8.34 -5.75
N LYS A 147 18.86 9.61 -5.50
CA LYS A 147 20.19 10.17 -5.66
C LYS A 147 21.11 9.76 -4.50
N GLU A 148 20.61 9.86 -3.28
CA GLU A 148 21.37 9.63 -2.04
C GLU A 148 21.08 8.24 -1.46
N GLN A 149 19.86 7.72 -1.65
CA GLN A 149 19.37 6.50 -1.04
C GLN A 149 18.70 5.57 -2.07
N SER A 150 18.71 4.30 -1.75
CA SER A 150 17.92 3.28 -2.44
C SER A 150 17.03 2.55 -1.44
N ALA A 151 15.87 2.11 -1.90
CA ALA A 151 14.94 1.31 -1.10
C ALA A 151 14.59 0.02 -1.84
N GLU A 152 14.62 -1.11 -1.15
CA GLU A 152 14.06 -2.36 -1.63
C GLU A 152 12.77 -2.68 -0.91
N ILE A 153 11.73 -2.97 -1.68
CA ILE A 153 10.37 -3.20 -1.23
C ILE A 153 9.96 -4.62 -1.60
N ILE A 154 9.63 -5.43 -0.59
CA ILE A 154 9.19 -6.80 -0.77
C ILE A 154 7.79 -6.92 -0.16
N LEU A 155 6.80 -7.23 -1.00
CA LEU A 155 5.42 -7.45 -0.63
C LEU A 155 5.10 -8.93 -0.78
N ASN A 156 4.54 -9.54 0.25
CA ASN A 156 4.12 -10.93 0.26
C ASN A 156 2.60 -11.03 0.45
N ASN A 157 1.87 -11.26 -0.63
CA ASN A 157 0.42 -11.48 -0.58
C ASN A 157 0.06 -12.98 -0.43
N GLY A 158 1.06 -13.85 -0.36
CA GLY A 158 0.88 -15.29 -0.25
C GLY A 158 0.61 -15.76 1.18
N PRO A 159 0.22 -17.04 1.34
CA PRO A 159 -0.10 -17.63 2.62
C PRO A 159 1.13 -18.15 3.40
N HIS A 160 2.32 -18.09 2.81
CA HIS A 160 3.55 -18.63 3.40
C HIS A 160 4.58 -17.54 3.64
N LEU A 161 5.43 -17.74 4.67
CA LEU A 161 6.63 -16.95 4.86
C LEU A 161 7.55 -17.12 3.65
N ILE A 162 8.09 -16.02 3.18
CA ILE A 162 9.09 -16.00 2.10
C ILE A 162 10.41 -15.45 2.60
N VAL A 163 11.49 -15.86 1.95
CA VAL A 163 12.83 -15.30 2.14
C VAL A 163 13.31 -14.74 0.81
N ARG A 164 13.78 -13.50 0.81
CA ARG A 164 14.36 -12.86 -0.38
C ARG A 164 15.65 -12.15 -0.02
N THR A 165 16.52 -12.00 -1.01
CA THR A 165 17.74 -11.22 -0.83
C THR A 165 17.46 -9.77 -1.19
N ALA A 166 17.69 -8.87 -0.25
CA ALA A 166 17.61 -7.42 -0.43
C ALA A 166 18.90 -6.78 0.07
N PHE A 167 19.53 -5.94 -0.74
CA PHE A 167 20.85 -5.37 -0.48
C PHE A 167 21.88 -6.41 -0.02
N GLY A 168 21.89 -7.60 -0.66
CA GLY A 168 22.80 -8.70 -0.33
C GLY A 168 22.48 -9.45 0.97
N LYS A 169 21.39 -9.11 1.68
CA LYS A 169 21.00 -9.74 2.95
C LYS A 169 19.72 -10.56 2.80
N GLN A 170 19.70 -11.73 3.43
CA GLN A 170 18.49 -12.54 3.51
C GLN A 170 17.43 -11.83 4.38
N THR A 171 16.26 -11.66 3.81
CA THR A 171 15.15 -10.92 4.45
C THR A 171 13.90 -11.80 4.45
N GLU A 172 13.36 -12.04 5.62
CA GLU A 172 12.11 -12.77 5.82
C GLU A 172 10.91 -11.82 5.74
N VAL A 173 9.87 -12.24 5.03
CA VAL A 173 8.60 -11.50 4.94
C VAL A 173 7.45 -12.44 5.27
N ASN A 174 6.71 -12.11 6.30
CA ASN A 174 5.57 -12.89 6.77
C ASN A 174 4.43 -12.94 5.75
N PRO A 175 3.54 -13.95 5.85
CA PRO A 175 2.33 -14.03 5.04
C PRO A 175 1.48 -12.75 5.14
N GLY A 176 1.10 -12.18 3.98
CA GLY A 176 0.33 -10.95 3.89
C GLY A 176 1.05 -9.72 4.47
N GLY A 177 2.37 -9.79 4.60
CA GLY A 177 3.21 -8.73 5.13
C GLY A 177 4.10 -8.07 4.07
N PHE A 178 4.90 -7.12 4.52
CA PHE A 178 5.88 -6.46 3.68
C PHE A 178 7.13 -6.07 4.47
N THR A 179 8.20 -5.84 3.75
CA THR A 179 9.43 -5.27 4.29
C THR A 179 9.92 -4.19 3.33
N ILE A 180 10.35 -3.06 3.90
CA ILE A 180 10.99 -1.97 3.17
C ILE A 180 12.34 -1.75 3.82
N LEU A 181 13.39 -1.92 3.06
CA LEU A 181 14.77 -1.66 3.46
C LEU A 181 15.26 -0.41 2.75
N VAL A 182 16.02 0.41 3.43
CA VAL A 182 16.64 1.62 2.87
C VAL A 182 18.12 1.56 3.14
N GLU A 183 18.92 1.84 2.14
CA GLU A 183 20.38 1.98 2.22
C GLU A 183 20.84 3.29 1.57
N ASP A 184 21.86 3.91 2.15
CA ASP A 184 22.52 5.04 1.53
C ASP A 184 23.37 4.55 0.34
N ASN A 185 23.32 5.26 -0.78
CA ASN A 185 24.07 4.90 -1.99
C ASN A 185 25.59 5.09 -1.81
N GLN A 186 26.00 5.82 -0.78
CA GLN A 186 27.39 5.90 -0.34
C GLN A 186 27.56 5.16 0.99
N PRO A 187 28.66 4.41 1.22
CA PRO A 187 28.77 3.50 2.34
C PRO A 187 29.06 4.20 3.67
N GLN A 188 28.07 4.81 4.28
CA GLN A 188 28.18 5.32 5.66
C GLN A 188 26.85 5.27 6.44
N HIS A 189 26.08 4.34 6.54
CA HIS A 189 25.06 4.04 7.56
C HIS A 189 23.91 3.20 7.00
N VAL A 190 23.72 2.03 7.59
CA VAL A 190 22.58 1.16 7.30
C VAL A 190 21.48 1.44 8.32
N GLY A 191 20.39 2.05 7.90
CA GLY A 191 19.18 2.19 8.71
C GLY A 191 18.15 1.09 8.37
N TYR A 192 17.66 0.36 9.37
CA TYR A 192 16.64 -0.67 9.18
C TYR A 192 15.28 -0.21 9.69
N PHE A 193 14.25 -0.26 8.84
CA PHE A 193 12.86 -0.15 9.25
C PHE A 193 12.15 -1.47 8.96
N LYS A 194 11.88 -2.26 9.99
CA LYS A 194 11.02 -3.45 9.90
C LYS A 194 9.65 -3.12 10.46
N TYR A 195 8.60 -3.38 9.66
CA TYR A 195 7.21 -3.36 10.12
C TYR A 195 6.67 -4.79 10.12
N TYR A 196 6.19 -5.22 11.28
CA TYR A 196 5.59 -6.53 11.52
C TYR A 196 4.08 -6.46 11.39
#